data_77ee7ccdd8422c12c376e432be396dd2
#
_entry.id   77ee7ccdd8422c12c376e432be396dd2
#
_cell.length_a   1.000
_cell.length_b   1.000
_cell.length_c   1.000
_cell.angle_alpha   90.00
_cell.angle_beta   90.00
_cell.angle_gamma   90.00
#
_symmetry.space_group_name_H-M   'P 1'
#
loop_
_entity.id
_entity.type
_entity.pdbx_description
1 polymer ?
#
loop_
_entity_poly.entity_id
_entity_poly.type
_entity_poly.pdbx_seq_one_letter_code
_entity_poly.pdbx_strand_id
1 'polypeptide(L)'
;MSFLHRLTARPLVPLCSALIAILGILAGVLYWHHSLRNQEVYLAHFGQALASHAARQAVNPTLNQDLISLQVILQELTRHPHIAGATIHDVEQQLLVQSGFSEDDSVSHSAPIALHNNVAGYLRITTAPPSLSSQDWRFFGLWSLLVLLAMTVPWMPDTLSRWRRAA
;
A
#
# COMPACT_ATOMS: atom_id res chain seq x y z
N MET A 1 50.10 31.55 4.19
CA MET A 1 49.66 30.12 4.16
C MET A 1 48.12 29.91 4.15
N SER A 2 47.29 30.93 4.02
CA SER A 2 45.83 30.83 4.13
C SER A 2 45.05 30.77 2.77
N PHE A 3 45.74 30.89 1.63
CA PHE A 3 45.11 30.96 0.31
C PHE A 3 44.81 29.55 -0.28
N LEU A 4 45.61 28.55 0.04
CA LEU A 4 45.45 27.17 -0.44
C LEU A 4 44.26 26.44 0.22
N HIS A 5 43.88 26.82 1.45
CA HIS A 5 42.73 26.20 2.16
C HIS A 5 41.36 26.61 1.59
N ARG A 6 41.27 27.76 0.89
CA ARG A 6 40.01 28.22 0.26
C ARG A 6 39.73 27.61 -1.11
N LEU A 7 40.73 27.11 -1.80
CA LEU A 7 40.59 26.52 -3.13
C LEU A 7 40.13 25.04 -3.07
N THR A 8 40.47 24.32 -2.00
CA THR A 8 40.12 22.90 -1.84
C THR A 8 38.71 22.68 -1.29
N ALA A 9 38.13 23.66 -0.57
CA ALA A 9 36.79 23.54 0.01
C ALA A 9 35.65 23.79 -1.01
N ARG A 10 35.91 24.51 -2.11
CA ARG A 10 34.88 24.87 -3.09
C ARG A 10 34.28 23.72 -3.88
N PRO A 11 35.03 22.70 -4.32
CA PRO A 11 34.44 21.55 -5.02
C PRO A 11 33.84 20.51 -4.07
N LEU A 12 34.21 20.48 -2.80
CA LEU A 12 33.71 19.47 -1.82
C LEU A 12 32.23 19.68 -1.46
N VAL A 13 31.78 20.93 -1.35
CA VAL A 13 30.39 21.24 -0.97
C VAL A 13 29.38 20.72 -1.99
N PRO A 14 29.50 20.99 -3.31
CA PRO A 14 28.57 20.43 -4.31
C PRO A 14 28.68 18.91 -4.42
N LEU A 15 29.85 18.33 -4.17
CA LEU A 15 30.06 16.89 -4.19
C LEU A 15 29.36 16.21 -3.02
N CYS A 16 29.43 16.76 -1.82
CA CYS A 16 28.69 16.27 -0.66
C CYS A 16 27.17 16.43 -0.83
N SER A 17 26.69 17.53 -1.39
CA SER A 17 25.25 17.73 -1.64
C SER A 17 24.71 16.76 -2.68
N ALA A 18 25.46 16.47 -3.74
CA ALA A 18 25.10 15.47 -4.73
C ALA A 18 25.04 14.06 -4.13
N LEU A 19 25.98 13.72 -3.26
CA LEU A 19 26.03 12.43 -2.59
C LEU A 19 24.85 12.24 -1.63
N ILE A 20 24.48 13.28 -0.87
CA ILE A 20 23.29 13.27 -0.01
C ILE A 20 22.03 13.13 -0.83
N ALA A 21 21.91 13.81 -1.99
CA ALA A 21 20.76 13.70 -2.87
C ALA A 21 20.62 12.27 -3.44
N ILE A 22 21.72 11.66 -3.89
CA ILE A 22 21.73 10.29 -4.40
C ILE A 22 21.32 9.28 -3.31
N LEU A 23 21.88 9.41 -2.10
CA LEU A 23 21.51 8.58 -0.96
C LEU A 23 20.03 8.76 -0.58
N GLY A 24 19.53 10.00 -0.63
CA GLY A 24 18.12 10.30 -0.40
C GLY A 24 17.21 9.61 -1.41
N ILE A 25 17.51 9.71 -2.70
CA ILE A 25 16.73 9.05 -3.75
C ILE A 25 16.76 7.53 -3.56
N LEU A 26 17.93 6.96 -3.31
CA LEU A 26 18.10 5.53 -3.08
C LEU A 26 17.28 5.04 -1.88
N ALA A 27 17.33 5.75 -0.76
CA ALA A 27 16.55 5.45 0.43
C ALA A 27 15.05 5.55 0.16
N GLY A 28 14.59 6.55 -0.61
CA GLY A 28 13.21 6.70 -1.03
C GLY A 28 12.71 5.51 -1.87
N VAL A 29 13.50 5.08 -2.85
CA VAL A 29 13.17 3.91 -3.70
C VAL A 29 13.13 2.61 -2.87
N LEU A 30 14.08 2.41 -1.97
CA LEU A 30 14.10 1.23 -1.09
C LEU A 30 12.91 1.22 -0.14
N TYR A 31 12.56 2.37 0.45
CA TYR A 31 11.38 2.51 1.30
C TYR A 31 10.09 2.20 0.52
N TRP A 32 9.96 2.74 -0.70
CA TRP A 32 8.84 2.46 -1.58
C TRP A 32 8.66 0.97 -1.85
N HIS A 33 9.73 0.31 -2.27
CA HIS A 33 9.70 -1.12 -2.56
C HIS A 33 9.36 -1.97 -1.32
N HIS A 34 9.88 -1.58 -0.16
CA HIS A 34 9.59 -2.25 1.11
C HIS A 34 8.14 -2.04 1.56
N SER A 35 7.61 -0.82 1.40
CA SER A 35 6.23 -0.48 1.77
C SER A 35 5.21 -1.27 0.96
N LEU A 36 5.40 -1.39 -0.36
CA LEU A 36 4.50 -2.17 -1.22
C LEU A 36 4.46 -3.65 -0.81
N ARG A 37 5.62 -4.26 -0.58
CA ARG A 37 5.69 -5.67 -0.14
C ARG A 37 4.99 -5.92 1.21
N ASN A 38 5.15 -5.01 2.15
CA ASN A 38 4.51 -5.15 3.46
C ASN A 38 2.98 -5.03 3.35
N GLN A 39 2.46 -4.18 2.46
CA GLN A 39 1.03 -4.05 2.22
C GLN A 39 0.43 -5.31 1.61
N GLU A 40 1.11 -5.94 0.65
CA GLU A 40 0.66 -7.21 0.05
C GLU A 40 0.54 -8.33 1.09
N VAL A 41 1.56 -8.51 1.93
CA VAL A 41 1.56 -9.51 3.00
C VAL A 41 0.44 -9.24 4.02
N TYR A 42 0.28 -7.98 4.40
CA TYR A 42 -0.78 -7.58 5.33
C TYR A 42 -2.17 -7.85 4.76
N LEU A 43 -2.42 -7.46 3.50
CA LEU A 43 -3.70 -7.69 2.82
C LEU A 43 -3.99 -9.18 2.65
N ALA A 44 -2.96 -10.00 2.38
CA ALA A 44 -3.12 -11.45 2.29
C ALA A 44 -3.57 -12.06 3.63
N HIS A 45 -2.90 -11.72 4.73
CA HIS A 45 -3.28 -12.20 6.05
C HIS A 45 -4.66 -11.69 6.49
N PHE A 46 -4.94 -10.41 6.24
CA PHE A 46 -6.22 -9.80 6.53
C PHE A 46 -7.35 -10.47 5.74
N GLY A 47 -7.18 -10.63 4.42
CA GLY A 47 -8.16 -11.29 3.55
C GLY A 47 -8.45 -12.72 3.99
N GLN A 48 -7.42 -13.50 4.31
CA GLN A 48 -7.57 -14.88 4.78
C GLN A 48 -8.28 -14.97 6.14
N ALA A 49 -7.93 -14.10 7.09
CA ALA A 49 -8.57 -14.08 8.41
C ALA A 49 -10.04 -13.68 8.29
N LEU A 50 -10.34 -12.68 7.46
CA LEU A 50 -11.70 -12.22 7.24
C LEU A 50 -12.55 -13.27 6.52
N ALA A 51 -12.00 -13.93 5.49
CA ALA A 51 -12.65 -15.05 4.81
C ALA A 51 -13.00 -16.17 5.80
N SER A 52 -12.07 -16.54 6.67
CA SER A 52 -12.29 -17.58 7.68
C SER A 52 -13.35 -17.18 8.71
N HIS A 53 -13.39 -15.92 9.10
CA HIS A 53 -14.42 -15.42 10.04
C HIS A 53 -15.80 -15.39 9.40
N ALA A 54 -15.91 -14.84 8.21
CA ALA A 54 -17.18 -14.76 7.48
C ALA A 54 -17.69 -16.14 7.05
N ALA A 55 -16.81 -17.08 6.68
CA ALA A 55 -17.19 -18.45 6.40
C ALA A 55 -17.86 -19.12 7.60
N ARG A 56 -17.37 -18.88 8.82
CA ARG A 56 -18.02 -19.40 10.04
C ARG A 56 -19.41 -18.79 10.27
N GLN A 57 -19.60 -17.51 9.96
CA GLN A 57 -20.92 -16.85 10.06
C GLN A 57 -21.90 -17.36 8.99
N ALA A 58 -21.40 -17.71 7.81
CA ALA A 58 -22.18 -18.18 6.68
C ALA A 58 -22.67 -19.63 6.83
N VAL A 59 -22.18 -20.41 7.83
CA VAL A 59 -22.52 -21.84 7.98
C VAL A 59 -24.03 -22.06 8.06
N ASN A 60 -24.71 -21.44 9.01
CA ASN A 60 -26.15 -21.63 9.22
C ASN A 60 -26.99 -21.13 8.03
N PRO A 61 -26.76 -19.91 7.50
CA PRO A 61 -27.46 -19.46 6.31
C PRO A 61 -27.26 -20.37 5.08
N THR A 62 -26.03 -20.87 4.87
CA THR A 62 -25.75 -21.78 3.74
C THR A 62 -26.52 -23.09 3.87
N LEU A 63 -26.52 -23.70 5.06
CA LEU A 63 -27.25 -24.95 5.31
C LEU A 63 -28.79 -24.80 5.16
N ASN A 64 -29.30 -23.63 5.53
CA ASN A 64 -30.73 -23.31 5.42
C ASN A 64 -31.11 -22.73 4.05
N GLN A 65 -30.18 -22.58 3.13
CA GLN A 65 -30.34 -21.92 1.82
C GLN A 65 -30.91 -20.49 1.93
N ASP A 66 -30.58 -19.79 3.01
CA ASP A 66 -31.03 -18.41 3.25
C ASP A 66 -30.13 -17.41 2.50
N LEU A 67 -30.44 -17.22 1.22
CA LEU A 67 -29.72 -16.32 0.33
C LEU A 67 -29.74 -14.87 0.81
N ILE A 68 -30.80 -14.45 1.53
CA ILE A 68 -30.92 -13.08 2.03
C ILE A 68 -29.88 -12.81 3.11
N SER A 69 -29.77 -13.73 4.09
CA SER A 69 -28.76 -13.61 5.14
C SER A 69 -27.35 -13.68 4.58
N LEU A 70 -27.09 -14.56 3.57
CA LEU A 70 -25.83 -14.63 2.88
C LEU A 70 -25.49 -13.31 2.17
N GLN A 71 -26.47 -12.69 1.51
CA GLN A 71 -26.27 -11.40 0.84
C GLN A 71 -25.92 -10.29 1.83
N VAL A 72 -26.53 -10.26 3.01
CA VAL A 72 -26.23 -9.29 4.06
C VAL A 72 -24.78 -9.45 4.56
N ILE A 73 -24.34 -10.69 4.78
CA ILE A 73 -22.95 -10.98 5.18
C ILE A 73 -21.97 -10.47 4.12
N LEU A 74 -22.23 -10.75 2.83
CA LEU A 74 -21.35 -10.30 1.76
C LEU A 74 -21.34 -8.78 1.59
N GLN A 75 -22.50 -8.12 1.76
CA GLN A 75 -22.56 -6.66 1.71
C GLN A 75 -21.79 -6.02 2.85
N GLU A 76 -21.81 -6.60 4.04
CA GLU A 76 -21.02 -6.09 5.16
C GLU A 76 -19.52 -6.23 4.91
N LEU A 77 -19.10 -7.36 4.32
CA LEU A 77 -17.71 -7.58 3.91
C LEU A 77 -17.24 -6.55 2.87
N THR A 78 -18.06 -6.28 1.86
CA THR A 78 -17.72 -5.33 0.77
C THR A 78 -17.77 -3.86 1.19
N ARG A 79 -18.24 -3.53 2.40
CA ARG A 79 -18.11 -2.18 2.98
C ARG A 79 -16.69 -1.85 3.39
N HIS A 80 -15.83 -2.86 3.58
CA HIS A 80 -14.43 -2.60 3.91
C HIS A 80 -13.68 -2.09 2.67
N PRO A 81 -12.90 -0.99 2.79
CA PRO A 81 -12.26 -0.32 1.65
C PRO A 81 -11.21 -1.18 0.92
N HIS A 82 -10.73 -2.25 1.58
CA HIS A 82 -9.75 -3.17 1.01
C HIS A 82 -10.35 -4.43 0.37
N ILE A 83 -11.69 -4.52 0.31
CA ILE A 83 -12.40 -5.64 -0.29
C ILE A 83 -13.09 -5.16 -1.57
N ALA A 84 -12.66 -5.71 -2.71
CA ALA A 84 -13.26 -5.40 -4.00
C ALA A 84 -14.54 -6.20 -4.24
N GLY A 85 -14.58 -7.46 -3.75
CA GLY A 85 -15.75 -8.31 -3.89
C GLY A 85 -15.70 -9.54 -2.98
N ALA A 86 -16.86 -10.16 -2.82
CA ALA A 86 -17.01 -11.42 -2.10
C ALA A 86 -18.05 -12.29 -2.78
N THR A 87 -17.79 -13.60 -2.86
CA THR A 87 -18.66 -14.58 -3.46
C THR A 87 -18.80 -15.82 -2.58
N ILE A 88 -19.97 -16.44 -2.58
CA ILE A 88 -20.22 -17.74 -1.95
C ILE A 88 -20.58 -18.73 -3.04
N HIS A 89 -19.88 -19.85 -3.02
CA HIS A 89 -20.10 -20.97 -3.92
C HIS A 89 -20.52 -22.20 -3.12
N ASP A 90 -21.34 -23.03 -3.74
CA ASP A 90 -21.70 -24.35 -3.22
C ASP A 90 -20.50 -25.33 -3.35
N VAL A 91 -20.67 -26.54 -2.83
CA VAL A 91 -19.72 -27.66 -2.98
C VAL A 91 -19.46 -28.03 -4.45
N GLU A 92 -20.44 -27.81 -5.32
CA GLU A 92 -20.36 -28.00 -6.77
C GLU A 92 -19.73 -26.80 -7.51
N GLN A 93 -19.18 -25.82 -6.79
CA GLN A 93 -18.61 -24.60 -7.35
C GLN A 93 -19.66 -23.68 -8.04
N GLN A 94 -20.96 -23.90 -7.82
CA GLN A 94 -21.99 -23.01 -8.32
C GLN A 94 -22.06 -21.74 -7.48
N LEU A 95 -22.19 -20.60 -8.13
CA LEU A 95 -22.33 -19.31 -7.46
C LEU A 95 -23.70 -19.20 -6.79
N LEU A 96 -23.72 -19.07 -5.47
CA LEU A 96 -24.94 -18.86 -4.69
C LEU A 96 -25.25 -17.35 -4.57
N VAL A 97 -24.28 -16.57 -4.11
CA VAL A 97 -24.45 -15.13 -3.87
C VAL A 97 -23.15 -14.40 -4.17
N GLN A 98 -23.26 -13.16 -4.68
CA GLN A 98 -22.13 -12.30 -4.96
C GLN A 98 -22.42 -10.87 -4.50
N SER A 99 -21.38 -10.19 -3.98
CA SER A 99 -21.40 -8.76 -3.67
C SER A 99 -20.09 -8.12 -4.10
N GLY A 100 -20.16 -6.92 -4.70
CA GLY A 100 -18.98 -6.22 -5.24
C GLY A 100 -18.53 -6.76 -6.60
N PHE A 101 -17.38 -6.31 -7.07
CA PHE A 101 -16.80 -6.68 -8.35
C PHE A 101 -15.57 -7.56 -8.12
N SER A 102 -15.43 -8.61 -8.94
CA SER A 102 -14.19 -9.41 -9.02
C SER A 102 -13.42 -8.88 -10.22
N GLU A 103 -12.34 -8.16 -9.99
CA GLU A 103 -11.41 -7.72 -11.03
C GLU A 103 -10.39 -8.85 -11.26
N ASP A 104 -10.08 -9.15 -12.52
CA ASP A 104 -9.25 -10.33 -12.90
C ASP A 104 -7.82 -10.28 -12.31
N ASP A 105 -7.32 -9.09 -11.97
CA ASP A 105 -5.96 -8.88 -11.41
C ASP A 105 -5.90 -8.84 -9.87
N SER A 106 -6.98 -9.19 -9.19
CA SER A 106 -7.09 -9.07 -7.74
C SER A 106 -6.75 -10.38 -7.01
N VAL A 107 -6.09 -10.26 -5.85
CA VAL A 107 -5.76 -11.42 -5.02
C VAL A 107 -7.01 -11.95 -4.34
N SER A 108 -7.32 -13.23 -4.57
CA SER A 108 -8.48 -13.88 -3.98
C SER A 108 -8.09 -14.84 -2.85
N HIS A 109 -8.85 -14.77 -1.76
CA HIS A 109 -8.71 -15.64 -0.59
C HIS A 109 -9.97 -16.48 -0.42
N SER A 110 -9.82 -17.79 -0.28
CA SER A 110 -10.96 -18.67 -0.09
C SER A 110 -10.93 -19.35 1.28
N ALA A 111 -12.10 -19.51 1.88
CA ALA A 111 -12.28 -20.27 3.11
C ALA A 111 -13.47 -21.23 2.98
N PRO A 112 -13.35 -22.48 3.46
CA PRO A 112 -14.46 -23.43 3.44
C PRO A 112 -15.55 -23.03 4.45
N ILE A 113 -16.79 -23.08 4.03
CA ILE A 113 -17.98 -22.99 4.89
C ILE A 113 -18.24 -24.40 5.37
N ALA A 114 -17.82 -24.74 6.59
CA ALA A 114 -17.89 -26.10 7.08
C ALA A 114 -18.54 -26.17 8.46
N LEU A 115 -19.37 -27.17 8.65
CA LEU A 115 -19.91 -27.56 9.96
C LEU A 115 -19.33 -28.93 10.35
N HIS A 116 -18.53 -28.92 11.43
CA HIS A 116 -17.74 -30.08 11.85
C HIS A 116 -16.78 -30.54 10.72
N ASN A 117 -17.02 -31.70 10.11
CA ASN A 117 -16.21 -32.25 9.01
C ASN A 117 -16.87 -32.13 7.63
N ASN A 118 -18.09 -31.59 7.56
CA ASN A 118 -18.82 -31.47 6.30
C ASN A 118 -18.69 -30.05 5.75
N VAL A 119 -18.17 -29.94 4.54
CA VAL A 119 -18.10 -28.68 3.80
C VAL A 119 -19.45 -28.44 3.12
N ALA A 120 -20.07 -27.28 3.38
CA ALA A 120 -21.33 -26.85 2.77
C ALA A 120 -21.11 -25.91 1.58
N GLY A 121 -19.92 -25.36 1.44
CA GLY A 121 -19.57 -24.44 0.36
C GLY A 121 -18.24 -23.72 0.61
N TYR A 122 -17.96 -22.71 -0.20
CA TYR A 122 -16.74 -21.93 -0.15
C TYR A 122 -17.07 -20.44 -0.21
N LEU A 123 -16.53 -19.67 0.71
CA LEU A 123 -16.53 -18.23 0.64
C LEU A 123 -15.21 -17.77 0.01
N ARG A 124 -15.30 -16.91 -1.00
CA ARG A 124 -14.16 -16.30 -1.67
C ARG A 124 -14.23 -14.80 -1.47
N ILE A 125 -13.16 -14.19 -0.98
CA ILE A 125 -13.00 -12.75 -0.85
C ILE A 125 -11.92 -12.28 -1.81
N THR A 126 -12.21 -11.24 -2.54
CA THR A 126 -11.30 -10.58 -3.46
C THR A 126 -10.83 -9.28 -2.83
N THR A 127 -9.53 -9.14 -2.59
CA THR A 127 -8.95 -7.91 -2.02
C THR A 127 -8.60 -6.94 -3.13
N ALA A 128 -8.87 -5.65 -2.90
CA ALA A 128 -8.44 -4.59 -3.81
C ALA A 128 -6.90 -4.54 -3.87
N PRO A 129 -6.33 -4.23 -5.04
CA PRO A 129 -4.88 -4.04 -5.15
C PRO A 129 -4.41 -2.95 -4.20
N PRO A 130 -3.17 -3.03 -3.68
CA PRO A 130 -2.63 -2.02 -2.79
C PRO A 130 -2.64 -0.65 -3.49
N SER A 131 -3.45 0.26 -3.00
CA SER A 131 -3.51 1.63 -3.47
C SER A 131 -2.61 2.52 -2.61
N LEU A 132 -1.95 3.48 -3.25
CA LEU A 132 -1.16 4.47 -2.55
C LEU A 132 -2.05 5.28 -1.61
N SER A 133 -1.77 5.19 -0.33
CA SER A 133 -2.45 6.00 0.68
C SER A 133 -2.12 7.48 0.47
N SER A 134 -3.07 8.35 0.80
CA SER A 134 -2.83 9.81 0.84
C SER A 134 -1.67 10.19 1.78
N GLN A 135 -1.36 9.32 2.74
CA GLN A 135 -0.24 9.48 3.66
C GLN A 135 1.11 9.24 2.97
N ASP A 136 1.17 8.31 2.02
CA ASP A 136 2.38 8.03 1.23
C ASP A 136 2.72 9.24 0.34
N TRP A 137 1.73 9.87 -0.29
CA TRP A 137 1.93 11.10 -1.08
C TRP A 137 2.47 12.27 -0.25
N ARG A 138 2.01 12.43 1.00
CA ARG A 138 2.55 13.47 1.92
C ARG A 138 3.99 13.17 2.28
N PHE A 139 4.32 11.93 2.54
CA PHE A 139 5.69 11.51 2.83
C PHE A 139 6.61 11.79 1.64
N PHE A 140 6.22 11.40 0.42
CA PHE A 140 6.99 11.68 -0.80
C PHE A 140 7.12 13.18 -1.08
N GLY A 141 6.06 13.96 -0.86
CA GLY A 141 6.10 15.41 -1.00
C GLY A 141 7.10 16.05 -0.03
N LEU A 142 7.07 15.66 1.22
CA LEU A 142 7.98 16.17 2.27
C LEU A 142 9.43 15.75 2.00
N TRP A 143 9.63 14.49 1.57
CA TRP A 143 10.95 13.95 1.23
C TRP A 143 11.55 14.64 0.00
N SER A 144 10.77 14.84 -1.06
CA SER A 144 11.22 15.54 -2.26
C SER A 144 11.57 17.01 -1.97
N LEU A 145 10.80 17.68 -1.10
CA LEU A 145 11.08 19.03 -0.64
C LEU A 145 12.41 19.09 0.12
N LEU A 146 12.69 18.13 0.98
CA LEU A 146 13.93 18.05 1.77
C LEU A 146 15.15 17.83 0.89
N VAL A 147 15.04 16.96 -0.13
CA VAL A 147 16.11 16.74 -1.12
C VAL A 147 16.35 18.01 -1.96
N LEU A 148 15.29 18.70 -2.39
CA LEU A 148 15.37 19.96 -3.13
C LEU A 148 16.05 21.07 -2.29
N LEU A 149 15.71 21.18 -1.01
CA LEU A 149 16.30 22.10 -0.08
C LEU A 149 17.80 21.80 0.14
N ALA A 150 18.15 20.52 0.28
CA ALA A 150 19.55 20.11 0.40
C ALA A 150 20.37 20.43 -0.88
N MET A 151 19.75 20.42 -2.05
CA MET A 151 20.40 20.83 -3.31
C MET A 151 20.57 22.36 -3.43
N THR A 152 19.62 23.16 -2.93
CA THR A 152 19.62 24.62 -3.13
C THR A 152 20.46 25.37 -2.10
N VAL A 153 20.51 24.88 -0.85
CA VAL A 153 21.25 25.55 0.25
C VAL A 153 22.73 25.84 -0.06
N PRO A 154 23.51 24.94 -0.69
CA PRO A 154 24.91 25.21 -1.01
C PRO A 154 25.14 26.36 -2.02
N TRP A 155 24.13 26.69 -2.84
CA TRP A 155 24.22 27.75 -3.87
C TRP A 155 23.80 29.12 -3.37
N MET A 156 23.14 29.18 -2.21
CA MET A 156 22.61 30.44 -1.64
C MET A 156 23.65 31.46 -1.25
N PRO A 157 24.82 31.13 -0.66
CA PRO A 157 25.83 32.14 -0.27
C PRO A 157 26.46 32.87 -1.47
N ASP A 158 26.57 32.20 -2.63
CA ASP A 158 27.18 32.83 -3.81
C ASP A 158 26.24 33.82 -4.50
N THR A 159 24.93 33.56 -4.47
CA THR A 159 23.93 34.52 -5.00
C THR A 159 23.81 35.76 -4.11
N LEU A 160 23.76 35.60 -2.80
CA LEU A 160 23.71 36.72 -1.84
C LEU A 160 24.99 37.61 -1.88
N SER A 161 26.16 37.01 -2.09
CA SER A 161 27.41 37.73 -2.23
C SER A 161 27.51 38.54 -3.54
N ARG A 162 26.84 38.11 -4.60
CA ARG A 162 26.74 38.83 -5.89
C ARG A 162 25.82 40.06 -5.76
N TRP A 163 24.69 39.92 -5.08
CA TRP A 163 23.75 41.03 -4.83
C TRP A 163 24.36 42.15 -3.99
N ARG A 164 25.14 41.80 -2.96
CA ARG A 164 25.86 42.84 -2.14
C ARG A 164 26.96 43.58 -2.88
N ARG A 165 27.45 43.09 -4.01
CA ARG A 165 28.47 43.76 -4.84
C ARG A 165 27.87 44.62 -5.93
N ALA A 166 26.57 44.49 -6.19
CA ALA A 166 25.85 45.24 -7.22
C ALA A 166 25.01 46.40 -6.66
N ALA A 167 24.90 46.51 -5.33
CA ALA A 167 24.32 47.64 -4.59
C ALA A 167 25.41 48.48 -3.96
#